data_4a1dbfae0add3b44ee9dd59b0f18986e
#
_entry.id   4a1dbfae0add3b44ee9dd59b0f18986e
#
_cell.length_a   1.000
_cell.length_b   1.000
_cell.length_c   1.000
_cell.angle_alpha   90.00
_cell.angle_beta   90.00
_cell.angle_gamma   90.00
#
_symmetry.space_group_name_H-M   'P 1'
#
loop_
_entity.id
_entity.type
_entity.pdbx_description
1 polymer ?
#
loop_
_entity_poly.entity_id
_entity_poly.type
_entity_poly.pdbx_seq_one_letter_code
_entity_poly.pdbx_strand_id
1 'polypeptide(L)'
;MSPNVPQATRDALLARAASIELHAPYARSPEIDFDLELDSLRAKIGAHASHPVGDVFVHVVNSATVPGGTLAELGAGPNFDGGVISLCSCSHGMRATLEAQEWPGRWVAGFTSYSGEFGHQQYLRYLMRVGEAFPSHHALATTLVDTGRSDVLDAKDASRHPSGDICRTKPGSTTQTGQWRASTYCRPVIGHAHRDDIDDETWHRDIEYVDRYGRRPALLMGDPGWCFVWSRPSICKVDPGPLRGHRRVSVEALLKHLRGLP
;
A
#
# COMPACT_ATOMS: atom_id res chain seq x y z
N MET A 1 9.88 -13.50 -4.09
CA MET A 1 9.18 -14.78 -3.76
C MET A 1 10.01 -15.54 -2.75
N SER A 2 9.39 -16.09 -1.69
CA SER A 2 10.09 -16.96 -0.75
C SER A 2 10.59 -18.21 -1.48
N PRO A 3 11.81 -18.71 -1.23
CA PRO A 3 12.36 -19.88 -1.92
C PRO A 3 11.55 -21.17 -1.72
N ASN A 4 10.58 -21.18 -0.84
CA ASN A 4 9.80 -22.36 -0.45
C ASN A 4 8.41 -22.46 -1.12
N VAL A 5 8.04 -21.57 -2.04
CA VAL A 5 6.77 -21.72 -2.77
C VAL A 5 6.94 -22.77 -3.85
N PRO A 6 6.14 -23.85 -3.90
CA PRO A 6 6.20 -24.86 -4.94
C PRO A 6 6.07 -24.27 -6.34
N GLN A 7 6.80 -24.80 -7.33
CA GLN A 7 6.80 -24.30 -8.71
C GLN A 7 5.38 -24.24 -9.30
N ALA A 8 4.56 -25.29 -9.08
CA ALA A 8 3.17 -25.31 -9.54
C ALA A 8 2.33 -24.16 -8.98
N THR A 9 2.60 -23.75 -7.74
CA THR A 9 1.94 -22.58 -7.10
C THR A 9 2.40 -21.26 -7.76
N ARG A 10 3.69 -21.17 -8.13
CA ARG A 10 4.22 -20.01 -8.87
C ARG A 10 3.60 -19.91 -10.26
N ASP A 11 3.50 -21.03 -10.96
CA ASP A 11 2.95 -21.08 -12.31
C ASP A 11 1.44 -20.76 -12.30
N ALA A 12 0.72 -21.22 -11.29
CA ALA A 12 -0.70 -20.88 -11.09
C ALA A 12 -0.87 -19.39 -10.74
N LEU A 13 0.00 -18.80 -9.92
CA LEU A 13 0.02 -17.36 -9.62
C LEU A 13 0.33 -16.54 -10.87
N LEU A 14 1.30 -16.97 -11.69
CA LEU A 14 1.65 -16.29 -12.94
C LEU A 14 0.55 -16.42 -13.98
N ALA A 15 -0.06 -17.61 -14.13
CA ALA A 15 -1.18 -17.81 -15.04
C ALA A 15 -2.41 -17.01 -14.61
N ARG A 16 -2.66 -16.89 -13.30
CA ARG A 16 -3.72 -16.07 -12.75
C ARG A 16 -3.42 -14.57 -12.84
N ALA A 17 -2.19 -14.15 -12.61
CA ALA A 17 -1.74 -12.79 -12.87
C ALA A 17 -1.88 -12.39 -14.35
N ALA A 18 -1.67 -13.33 -15.27
CA ALA A 18 -1.90 -13.13 -16.69
C ALA A 18 -3.39 -13.12 -17.10
N SER A 19 -4.26 -13.76 -16.32
CA SER A 19 -5.71 -13.77 -16.54
C SER A 19 -6.47 -12.66 -15.80
N ILE A 20 -5.86 -12.08 -14.75
CA ILE A 20 -6.30 -10.82 -14.19
C ILE A 20 -5.82 -9.79 -15.22
N GLU A 21 -6.77 -9.13 -15.90
CA GLU A 21 -6.43 -7.94 -16.67
C GLU A 21 -5.53 -7.11 -15.77
N LEU A 22 -4.23 -7.03 -16.14
CA LEU A 22 -3.28 -6.13 -15.51
C LEU A 22 -4.00 -4.80 -15.52
N HIS A 23 -4.45 -4.34 -14.36
CA HIS A 23 -5.23 -3.13 -14.28
C HIS A 23 -4.54 -2.11 -15.16
N ALA A 24 -5.28 -1.60 -16.13
CA ALA A 24 -4.84 -0.51 -16.97
C ALA A 24 -4.11 0.49 -16.07
N PRO A 25 -3.00 1.05 -16.52
CA PRO A 25 -2.18 1.93 -15.69
C PRO A 25 -3.12 2.84 -14.92
N TYR A 26 -3.04 2.81 -13.60
CA TYR A 26 -3.91 3.52 -12.65
C TYR A 26 -4.36 4.84 -13.26
N ALA A 27 -5.66 5.12 -13.26
CA ALA A 27 -6.18 6.36 -13.82
C ALA A 27 -5.40 7.51 -13.14
N ARG A 28 -4.53 8.18 -13.90
CA ARG A 28 -3.67 9.25 -13.36
C ARG A 28 -4.59 10.32 -12.80
N SER A 29 -4.61 10.45 -11.50
CA SER A 29 -5.33 11.51 -10.81
C SER A 29 -4.42 12.72 -10.64
N PRO A 30 -4.92 13.94 -10.83
CA PRO A 30 -4.13 15.15 -10.60
C PRO A 30 -3.64 15.32 -9.16
N GLU A 31 -4.25 14.61 -8.20
CA GLU A 31 -3.87 14.63 -6.79
C GLU A 31 -2.66 13.74 -6.47
N ILE A 32 -2.23 12.89 -7.40
CA ILE A 32 -1.05 12.03 -7.26
C ILE A 32 0.02 12.45 -8.26
N ASP A 33 1.22 12.70 -7.79
CA ASP A 33 2.38 12.91 -8.67
C ASP A 33 2.93 11.58 -9.15
N PHE A 34 2.84 11.33 -10.46
CA PHE A 34 3.38 10.13 -11.08
C PHE A 34 4.77 10.38 -11.67
N ASP A 35 5.68 9.44 -11.43
CA ASP A 35 7.01 9.37 -12.05
C ASP A 35 7.85 10.63 -11.86
N LEU A 36 7.70 11.29 -10.70
CA LEU A 36 8.45 12.52 -10.39
C LEU A 36 9.95 12.21 -10.31
N GLU A 37 10.75 13.01 -10.99
CA GLU A 37 12.21 12.94 -10.93
C GLU A 37 12.73 13.19 -9.50
N LEU A 38 13.83 12.53 -9.13
CA LEU A 38 14.35 12.57 -7.75
C LEU A 38 14.67 14.00 -7.27
N ASP A 39 15.22 14.85 -8.13
CA ASP A 39 15.55 16.23 -7.75
C ASP A 39 14.31 17.09 -7.58
N SER A 40 13.27 16.86 -8.39
CA SER A 40 11.96 17.48 -8.22
C SER A 40 11.28 17.03 -6.93
N LEU A 41 11.37 15.74 -6.60
CA LEU A 41 10.90 15.20 -5.31
C LEU A 41 11.61 15.88 -4.13
N ARG A 42 12.95 15.98 -4.19
CA ARG A 42 13.76 16.64 -3.16
C ARG A 42 13.38 18.12 -3.00
N ALA A 43 13.20 18.83 -4.11
CA ALA A 43 12.77 20.23 -4.10
C ALA A 43 11.38 20.39 -3.49
N LYS A 44 10.41 19.55 -3.89
CA LYS A 44 9.03 19.59 -3.39
C LYS A 44 8.97 19.30 -1.88
N ILE A 45 9.68 18.29 -1.41
CA ILE A 45 9.75 17.96 0.03
C ILE A 45 10.52 19.04 0.79
N GLY A 46 11.64 19.53 0.25
CA GLY A 46 12.49 20.57 0.88
C GLY A 46 11.79 21.92 1.02
N ALA A 47 10.98 22.32 0.05
CA ALA A 47 10.21 23.57 0.13
C ALA A 47 9.17 23.57 1.28
N HIS A 48 8.82 22.41 1.81
CA HIS A 48 7.86 22.22 2.90
C HIS A 48 8.53 22.12 4.29
N ALA A 49 9.78 22.47 4.40
CA ALA A 49 10.62 22.38 5.63
C ALA A 49 10.11 23.23 6.82
N SER A 50 8.98 23.93 6.70
CA SER A 50 8.30 24.59 7.83
C SER A 50 7.54 23.64 8.78
N HIS A 51 7.36 22.37 8.39
CA HIS A 51 6.91 21.32 9.29
C HIS A 51 8.10 20.42 9.63
N PRO A 52 8.22 19.96 10.89
CA PRO A 52 9.28 19.03 11.23
C PRO A 52 9.17 17.85 10.25
N VAL A 53 10.18 17.71 9.40
CA VAL A 53 10.28 16.61 8.44
C VAL A 53 10.29 15.35 9.26
N GLY A 54 9.11 14.73 9.36
CA GLY A 54 8.86 13.65 10.30
C GLY A 54 9.59 12.37 9.91
N ASP A 55 9.34 11.34 10.68
CA ASP A 55 9.84 10.01 10.36
C ASP A 55 9.14 9.42 9.14
N VAL A 56 9.90 8.67 8.35
CA VAL A 56 9.40 7.84 7.26
C VAL A 56 9.40 6.39 7.72
N PHE A 57 8.26 5.75 7.61
CA PHE A 57 8.14 4.32 7.74
C PHE A 57 8.36 3.68 6.37
N VAL A 58 9.52 3.05 6.19
CA VAL A 58 9.87 2.38 4.94
C VAL A 58 9.54 0.89 5.03
N HIS A 59 8.95 0.32 3.98
CA HIS A 59 8.61 -1.10 3.94
C HIS A 59 8.76 -1.70 2.55
N VAL A 60 8.74 -3.03 2.47
CA VAL A 60 8.77 -3.77 1.21
C VAL A 60 7.36 -4.03 0.73
N VAL A 61 7.06 -3.63 -0.50
CA VAL A 61 5.83 -3.96 -1.23
C VAL A 61 6.05 -5.31 -1.91
N ASN A 62 5.68 -6.39 -1.23
CA ASN A 62 5.91 -7.75 -1.71
C ASN A 62 5.03 -8.12 -2.92
N SER A 63 3.91 -7.41 -3.10
CA SER A 63 3.01 -7.56 -4.23
C SER A 63 3.53 -6.90 -5.51
N ALA A 64 4.56 -6.04 -5.41
CA ALA A 64 5.13 -5.37 -6.58
C ALA A 64 5.82 -6.35 -7.52
N THR A 65 5.61 -6.16 -8.82
CA THR A 65 6.22 -6.88 -9.95
C THR A 65 6.55 -5.88 -11.06
N VAL A 66 7.29 -6.32 -12.12
CA VAL A 66 7.75 -5.42 -13.19
C VAL A 66 7.52 -6.00 -14.59
N PRO A 67 6.28 -6.35 -14.97
CA PRO A 67 5.99 -6.84 -16.30
C PRO A 67 6.30 -5.78 -17.36
N GLY A 68 7.12 -6.14 -18.37
CA GLY A 68 7.44 -5.24 -19.48
C GLY A 68 8.09 -3.90 -19.08
N GLY A 69 8.76 -3.84 -17.91
CA GLY A 69 9.41 -2.62 -17.43
C GLY A 69 8.51 -1.67 -16.66
N THR A 70 7.24 -2.02 -16.48
CA THR A 70 6.26 -1.23 -15.70
C THR A 70 6.06 -1.85 -14.33
N LEU A 71 6.12 -1.04 -13.28
CA LEU A 71 5.81 -1.49 -11.92
C LEU A 71 4.30 -1.68 -11.76
N ALA A 72 3.89 -2.86 -11.35
CA ALA A 72 2.50 -3.22 -11.07
C ALA A 72 2.39 -3.94 -9.73
N GLU A 73 1.20 -4.01 -9.17
CA GLU A 73 0.90 -4.81 -7.99
C GLU A 73 0.00 -6.00 -8.35
N LEU A 74 0.23 -7.12 -7.66
CA LEU A 74 -0.60 -8.31 -7.75
C LEU A 74 -1.40 -8.46 -6.44
N GLY A 75 -2.72 -8.39 -6.55
CA GLY A 75 -3.62 -8.56 -5.41
C GLY A 75 -3.59 -7.42 -4.39
N ALA A 76 -3.82 -7.75 -3.12
CA ALA A 76 -3.84 -6.79 -2.02
C ALA A 76 -2.48 -6.14 -1.82
N GLY A 77 -2.43 -4.83 -1.89
CA GLY A 77 -1.24 -4.01 -1.76
C GLY A 77 -1.60 -2.57 -1.44
N PRO A 78 -0.66 -1.63 -1.56
CA PRO A 78 -1.03 -0.22 -1.58
C PRO A 78 -1.93 0.03 -2.79
N ASN A 79 -3.02 0.74 -2.58
CA ASN A 79 -3.95 1.09 -3.66
C ASN A 79 -3.77 2.56 -4.05
N PHE A 80 -3.64 2.82 -5.36
CA PHE A 80 -3.37 4.15 -5.94
C PHE A 80 -4.56 4.75 -6.68
N ASP A 81 -5.71 4.06 -6.69
CA ASP A 81 -6.94 4.53 -7.34
C ASP A 81 -7.66 5.59 -6.49
N GLY A 82 -8.61 6.31 -7.10
CA GLY A 82 -9.43 7.31 -6.41
C GLY A 82 -8.67 8.55 -5.93
N GLY A 83 -7.54 8.89 -6.56
CA GLY A 83 -6.83 10.17 -6.33
C GLY A 83 -5.99 10.23 -5.06
N VAL A 84 -5.86 9.15 -4.31
CA VAL A 84 -5.09 9.12 -3.06
C VAL A 84 -4.49 7.72 -2.84
N ILE A 85 -3.30 7.66 -2.28
CA ILE A 85 -2.71 6.37 -1.89
C ILE A 85 -3.38 5.87 -0.61
N SER A 86 -3.78 4.59 -0.58
CA SER A 86 -4.18 3.93 0.67
C SER A 86 -3.33 2.70 0.96
N LEU A 87 -3.22 2.37 2.23
CA LEU A 87 -2.50 1.22 2.74
C LEU A 87 -3.34 0.58 3.85
N CYS A 88 -4.24 -0.33 3.47
CA CYS A 88 -5.25 -0.87 4.36
C CYS A 88 -5.14 -2.39 4.57
N SER A 89 -4.67 -3.14 3.57
CA SER A 89 -4.64 -4.61 3.60
C SER A 89 -3.24 -5.20 3.81
N CYS A 90 -2.15 -4.51 3.50
CA CYS A 90 -0.79 -5.03 3.64
C CYS A 90 0.02 -4.33 4.75
N SER A 91 1.26 -4.81 5.00
CA SER A 91 2.20 -4.23 5.98
C SER A 91 1.64 -4.10 7.40
N HIS A 92 0.86 -5.08 7.84
CA HIS A 92 0.19 -5.08 9.15
C HIS A 92 1.14 -4.73 10.30
N GLY A 93 2.31 -5.40 10.39
CA GLY A 93 3.27 -5.16 11.48
C GLY A 93 3.80 -3.72 11.51
N MET A 94 3.97 -3.06 10.35
CA MET A 94 4.34 -1.65 10.31
C MET A 94 3.18 -0.77 10.78
N ARG A 95 1.98 -0.99 10.23
CA ARG A 95 0.80 -0.17 10.55
C ARG A 95 0.35 -0.30 12.00
N ALA A 96 0.70 -1.41 12.66
CA ALA A 96 0.43 -1.65 14.08
C ALA A 96 1.49 -1.03 15.02
N THR A 97 2.51 -0.36 14.52
CA THR A 97 3.54 0.27 15.38
C THR A 97 3.03 1.52 16.10
N LEU A 98 2.02 2.19 15.54
CA LEU A 98 1.39 3.39 16.10
C LEU A 98 -0.13 3.22 16.17
N GLU A 99 -0.77 3.94 17.08
CA GLU A 99 -2.22 4.09 17.06
C GLU A 99 -2.67 4.95 15.87
N ALA A 100 -3.93 4.79 15.44
CA ALA A 100 -4.43 5.49 14.25
C ALA A 100 -4.23 7.01 14.33
N GLN A 101 -4.49 7.62 15.49
CA GLN A 101 -4.35 9.07 15.70
C GLN A 101 -2.90 9.59 15.68
N GLU A 102 -1.90 8.70 15.72
CA GLU A 102 -0.48 9.06 15.71
C GLU A 102 0.11 9.10 14.29
N TRP A 103 -0.60 8.55 13.31
CA TRP A 103 -0.15 8.44 11.92
C TRP A 103 -0.23 9.74 11.11
N PRO A 104 -1.26 10.61 11.24
CA PRO A 104 -1.35 11.82 10.42
C PRO A 104 -0.08 12.67 10.51
N GLY A 105 0.41 13.12 9.34
CA GLY A 105 1.66 13.85 9.19
C GLY A 105 2.93 13.00 9.06
N ARG A 106 2.88 11.69 9.33
CA ARG A 106 3.99 10.76 9.10
C ARG A 106 4.13 10.43 7.62
N TRP A 107 5.32 9.98 7.23
CA TRP A 107 5.57 9.52 5.88
C TRP A 107 5.62 8.00 5.82
N VAL A 108 5.16 7.45 4.70
CA VAL A 108 5.29 6.02 4.38
C VAL A 108 5.88 5.88 2.99
N ALA A 109 6.92 5.04 2.86
CA ALA A 109 7.55 4.73 1.59
C ALA A 109 7.56 3.23 1.34
N GLY A 110 7.07 2.81 0.18
CA GLY A 110 7.08 1.43 -0.28
C GLY A 110 8.18 1.20 -1.30
N PHE A 111 8.97 0.17 -1.08
CA PHE A 111 10.01 -0.29 -2.01
C PHE A 111 9.69 -1.66 -2.57
N THR A 112 10.11 -1.94 -3.80
CA THR A 112 10.05 -3.30 -4.37
C THR A 112 10.88 -4.28 -3.54
N SER A 113 10.64 -5.58 -3.74
CA SER A 113 11.45 -6.62 -3.12
C SER A 113 12.89 -6.61 -3.67
N TYR A 114 13.85 -7.04 -2.87
CA TYR A 114 15.21 -7.31 -3.33
C TYR A 114 15.25 -8.72 -3.95
N SER A 115 15.01 -8.80 -5.26
CA SER A 115 14.90 -10.06 -5.98
C SER A 115 15.57 -9.99 -7.36
N GLY A 116 15.75 -11.16 -8.00
CA GLY A 116 16.27 -11.23 -9.37
C GLY A 116 15.38 -10.52 -10.39
N GLU A 117 14.08 -10.49 -10.18
CA GLU A 117 13.12 -9.74 -11.01
C GLU A 117 13.45 -8.25 -11.09
N PHE A 118 13.97 -7.69 -10.01
CA PHE A 118 14.38 -6.28 -9.91
C PHE A 118 15.90 -6.10 -10.02
N GLY A 119 16.64 -7.08 -10.60
CA GLY A 119 18.09 -7.01 -10.75
C GLY A 119 18.83 -6.86 -9.41
N HIS A 120 18.30 -7.44 -8.34
CA HIS A 120 18.83 -7.30 -6.97
C HIS A 120 18.97 -5.85 -6.53
N GLN A 121 17.99 -5.01 -6.91
CA GLN A 121 17.82 -3.65 -6.44
C GLN A 121 16.43 -3.47 -5.82
N GLN A 122 16.25 -2.41 -5.08
CA GLN A 122 14.95 -2.01 -4.52
C GLN A 122 14.59 -0.64 -5.06
N TYR A 123 13.47 -0.57 -5.77
CA TYR A 123 12.97 0.65 -6.37
C TYR A 123 11.88 1.27 -5.51
N LEU A 124 11.89 2.58 -5.41
CA LEU A 124 10.81 3.32 -4.78
C LEU A 124 9.54 3.16 -5.63
N ARG A 125 8.51 2.59 -5.02
CA ARG A 125 7.21 2.37 -5.67
C ARG A 125 6.24 3.49 -5.38
N TYR A 126 6.22 3.94 -4.12
CA TYR A 126 5.44 5.08 -3.69
C TYR A 126 6.05 5.76 -2.46
N LEU A 127 5.67 7.01 -2.29
CA LEU A 127 5.89 7.79 -1.08
C LEU A 127 4.63 8.59 -0.82
N MET A 128 4.11 8.53 0.41
CA MET A 128 2.96 9.35 0.81
C MET A 128 3.18 9.97 2.18
N ARG A 129 2.67 11.17 2.38
CA ARG A 129 2.39 11.71 3.70
C ARG A 129 1.02 11.23 4.12
N VAL A 130 0.90 10.69 5.32
CA VAL A 130 -0.39 10.25 5.84
C VAL A 130 -1.23 11.47 6.21
N GLY A 131 -2.37 11.62 5.57
CA GLY A 131 -3.35 12.66 5.87
C GLY A 131 -4.35 12.19 6.92
N GLU A 132 -4.86 10.98 6.73
CA GLU A 132 -5.87 10.38 7.61
C GLU A 132 -5.47 8.95 7.98
N ALA A 133 -5.86 8.51 9.17
CA ALA A 133 -5.71 7.13 9.57
C ALA A 133 -6.90 6.66 10.40
N PHE A 134 -7.29 5.41 10.21
CA PHE A 134 -8.52 4.86 10.78
C PHE A 134 -8.26 3.59 11.57
N PRO A 135 -9.00 3.36 12.66
CA PRO A 135 -8.83 2.16 13.47
C PRO A 135 -9.43 0.91 12.83
N SER A 136 -10.33 1.03 11.85
CA SER A 136 -10.98 -0.10 11.18
C SER A 136 -11.47 0.24 9.79
N HIS A 137 -11.66 -0.78 8.94
CA HIS A 137 -12.28 -0.63 7.62
C HIS A 137 -13.68 -0.03 7.69
N HIS A 138 -14.46 -0.36 8.74
CA HIS A 138 -15.76 0.23 8.96
C HIS A 138 -15.66 1.75 9.18
N ALA A 139 -14.79 2.19 10.12
CA ALA A 139 -14.60 3.62 10.40
C ALA A 139 -14.16 4.38 9.15
N LEU A 140 -13.22 3.83 8.38
CA LEU A 140 -12.76 4.42 7.13
C LEU A 140 -13.89 4.52 6.09
N ALA A 141 -14.60 3.43 5.81
CA ALA A 141 -15.67 3.42 4.83
C ALA A 141 -16.80 4.39 5.21
N THR A 142 -17.21 4.42 6.48
CA THR A 142 -18.22 5.36 7.00
C THR A 142 -17.77 6.80 6.82
N THR A 143 -16.52 7.13 7.18
CA THR A 143 -16.00 8.49 7.03
C THR A 143 -15.98 8.93 5.56
N LEU A 144 -15.57 8.05 4.64
CA LEU A 144 -15.58 8.39 3.20
C LEU A 144 -16.99 8.69 2.70
N VAL A 145 -17.99 7.93 3.13
CA VAL A 145 -19.40 8.19 2.78
C VAL A 145 -19.88 9.50 3.39
N ASP A 146 -19.69 9.70 4.69
CA ASP A 146 -20.18 10.86 5.42
C ASP A 146 -19.54 12.18 4.95
N THR A 147 -18.33 12.11 4.39
CA THR A 147 -17.60 13.27 3.83
C THR A 147 -17.79 13.43 2.32
N GLY A 148 -18.71 12.67 1.70
CA GLY A 148 -19.01 12.78 0.26
C GLY A 148 -17.94 12.20 -0.67
N ARG A 149 -17.02 11.36 -0.15
CA ARG A 149 -15.94 10.70 -0.88
C ARG A 149 -16.29 9.24 -1.25
N SER A 150 -17.55 8.99 -1.61
CA SER A 150 -17.99 7.63 -1.98
C SER A 150 -17.32 7.09 -3.23
N ASP A 151 -16.91 7.96 -4.16
CA ASP A 151 -16.12 7.62 -5.35
C ASP A 151 -14.74 7.05 -4.99
N VAL A 152 -14.07 7.62 -4.00
CA VAL A 152 -12.80 7.10 -3.46
C VAL A 152 -13.01 5.71 -2.84
N LEU A 153 -14.09 5.54 -2.06
CA LEU A 153 -14.44 4.24 -1.50
C LEU A 153 -14.73 3.21 -2.59
N ASP A 154 -15.49 3.59 -3.61
CA ASP A 154 -15.82 2.69 -4.72
C ASP A 154 -14.59 2.25 -5.53
N ALA A 155 -13.63 3.15 -5.76
CA ALA A 155 -12.38 2.84 -6.45
C ALA A 155 -11.44 1.90 -5.63
N LYS A 156 -11.60 1.86 -4.32
CA LYS A 156 -10.76 1.10 -3.39
C LYS A 156 -11.46 -0.13 -2.77
N ASP A 157 -12.70 -0.41 -3.18
CA ASP A 157 -13.52 -1.47 -2.60
C ASP A 157 -12.98 -2.86 -3.00
N ALA A 158 -12.48 -3.61 -2.03
CA ALA A 158 -11.98 -4.98 -2.21
C ALA A 158 -13.07 -5.95 -2.70
N SER A 159 -14.35 -5.67 -2.46
CA SER A 159 -15.45 -6.47 -2.97
C SER A 159 -15.77 -6.24 -4.45
N ARG A 160 -15.13 -5.26 -5.08
CA ARG A 160 -15.31 -4.88 -6.49
C ARG A 160 -14.03 -5.04 -7.31
N HIS A 161 -12.88 -4.77 -6.73
CA HIS A 161 -11.60 -4.71 -7.42
C HIS A 161 -10.56 -5.61 -6.75
N PRO A 162 -9.80 -6.41 -7.51
CA PRO A 162 -8.72 -7.23 -6.94
C PRO A 162 -7.63 -6.41 -6.23
N SER A 163 -7.35 -5.20 -6.72
CA SER A 163 -6.43 -4.25 -6.09
C SER A 163 -7.06 -3.45 -4.95
N GLY A 164 -8.37 -3.60 -4.71
CA GLY A 164 -9.05 -2.92 -3.62
C GLY A 164 -8.45 -3.29 -2.27
N ASP A 165 -8.29 -2.32 -1.40
CA ASP A 165 -7.70 -2.52 -0.07
C ASP A 165 -8.64 -2.07 1.07
N ILE A 166 -9.86 -1.63 0.74
CA ILE A 166 -10.89 -1.29 1.72
C ILE A 166 -12.00 -2.34 1.69
N CYS A 167 -12.25 -2.97 2.83
CA CYS A 167 -13.35 -3.91 2.98
C CYS A 167 -14.61 -3.19 3.46
N ARG A 168 -15.71 -3.29 2.73
CA ARG A 168 -17.02 -2.71 3.11
C ARG A 168 -17.77 -3.64 4.05
N THR A 169 -18.50 -3.06 5.00
CA THR A 169 -19.45 -3.84 5.80
C THR A 169 -20.64 -4.28 4.97
N LYS A 170 -21.18 -5.46 5.26
CA LYS A 170 -22.42 -5.95 4.65
C LYS A 170 -23.59 -5.02 5.00
N PRO A 171 -24.55 -4.81 4.07
CA PRO A 171 -25.76 -4.07 4.38
C PRO A 171 -26.47 -4.62 5.62
N GLY A 172 -26.92 -3.76 6.50
CA GLY A 172 -27.61 -4.15 7.74
C GLY A 172 -26.72 -4.70 8.85
N SER A 173 -25.38 -4.77 8.66
CA SER A 173 -24.48 -5.15 9.74
C SER A 173 -24.43 -4.06 10.80
N THR A 174 -24.62 -4.44 12.07
CA THR A 174 -24.44 -3.53 13.21
C THR A 174 -22.96 -3.43 13.58
N THR A 175 -22.51 -2.24 13.86
CA THR A 175 -21.15 -1.80 13.64
C THR A 175 -20.20 -1.95 14.82
N GLN A 176 -20.63 -1.69 16.05
CA GLN A 176 -19.68 -1.63 17.16
C GLN A 176 -19.12 -2.99 17.59
N THR A 177 -19.95 -4.03 17.59
CA THR A 177 -19.52 -5.39 17.97
C THR A 177 -18.93 -6.18 16.81
N GLY A 178 -19.27 -5.83 15.58
CA GLY A 178 -18.87 -6.53 14.35
C GLY A 178 -17.66 -5.95 13.62
N GLN A 179 -17.20 -4.75 13.98
CA GLN A 179 -16.13 -4.04 13.23
C GLN A 179 -14.80 -4.79 13.13
N TRP A 180 -14.59 -5.81 13.95
CA TRP A 180 -13.40 -6.65 13.99
C TRP A 180 -13.70 -8.11 13.61
N ARG A 181 -14.84 -8.38 12.98
CA ARG A 181 -15.24 -9.73 12.55
C ARG A 181 -15.41 -9.75 11.03
N ALA A 182 -14.59 -10.52 10.35
CA ALA A 182 -14.67 -10.67 8.89
C ALA A 182 -16.06 -11.05 8.40
N SER A 183 -16.82 -11.84 9.17
CA SER A 183 -18.20 -12.25 8.80
C SER A 183 -19.16 -11.08 8.61
N THR A 184 -18.86 -9.88 9.15
CA THR A 184 -19.68 -8.66 8.98
C THR A 184 -19.32 -7.86 7.74
N TYR A 185 -18.25 -8.25 7.03
CA TYR A 185 -17.75 -7.56 5.84
C TYR A 185 -18.10 -8.31 4.55
N CYS A 186 -18.15 -7.58 3.45
CA CYS A 186 -18.21 -8.16 2.13
C CYS A 186 -16.88 -8.88 1.85
N ARG A 187 -16.97 -10.08 1.30
CA ARG A 187 -15.78 -10.82 0.89
C ARG A 187 -15.14 -10.11 -0.30
N PRO A 188 -13.80 -9.98 -0.33
CA PRO A 188 -13.09 -9.50 -1.51
C PRO A 188 -13.37 -10.34 -2.75
N VAL A 189 -13.21 -9.74 -3.93
CA VAL A 189 -13.31 -10.46 -5.20
C VAL A 189 -12.12 -11.41 -5.38
N ILE A 190 -12.28 -12.40 -6.24
CA ILE A 190 -11.22 -13.32 -6.64
C ILE A 190 -10.06 -12.48 -7.23
N GLY A 191 -8.84 -12.76 -6.77
CA GLY A 191 -7.65 -12.00 -7.20
C GLY A 191 -7.16 -10.97 -6.19
N HIS A 192 -7.91 -10.68 -5.15
CA HIS A 192 -7.45 -9.93 -3.96
C HIS A 192 -6.48 -10.79 -3.12
N ALA A 193 -5.59 -11.51 -3.74
CA ALA A 193 -4.78 -12.51 -3.06
C ALA A 193 -3.65 -11.89 -2.25
N HIS A 194 -3.48 -12.36 -1.02
CA HIS A 194 -2.24 -12.18 -0.29
C HIS A 194 -1.16 -13.12 -0.85
N ARG A 195 0.11 -12.77 -0.65
CA ARG A 195 1.28 -13.41 -1.25
C ARG A 195 1.31 -14.94 -1.18
N ASP A 196 0.78 -15.51 -0.12
CA ASP A 196 0.88 -16.94 0.19
C ASP A 196 -0.46 -17.68 0.03
N ASP A 197 -1.50 -17.00 -0.46
CA ASP A 197 -2.87 -17.52 -0.54
C ASP A 197 -3.50 -17.22 -1.90
N ILE A 198 -3.55 -18.24 -2.76
CA ILE A 198 -4.09 -18.12 -4.12
C ILE A 198 -5.62 -17.96 -4.10
N ASP A 199 -6.28 -18.55 -3.13
CA ASP A 199 -7.75 -18.60 -3.03
C ASP A 199 -8.32 -17.48 -2.14
N ASP A 200 -7.42 -16.68 -1.58
CA ASP A 200 -7.73 -15.56 -0.68
C ASP A 200 -8.60 -15.95 0.53
N GLU A 201 -8.34 -17.13 1.06
CA GLU A 201 -9.02 -17.60 2.28
C GLU A 201 -8.54 -16.85 3.54
N THR A 202 -7.43 -16.09 3.44
CA THR A 202 -6.82 -15.38 4.57
C THR A 202 -7.17 -13.90 4.64
N TRP A 203 -8.04 -13.39 3.74
CA TRP A 203 -8.48 -11.98 3.75
C TRP A 203 -9.07 -11.52 5.10
N HIS A 204 -9.62 -12.47 5.89
CA HIS A 204 -10.12 -12.18 7.23
C HIS A 204 -9.06 -11.55 8.14
N ARG A 205 -7.77 -11.79 7.86
CA ARG A 205 -6.65 -11.19 8.60
C ARG A 205 -6.59 -9.67 8.46
N ASP A 206 -7.09 -9.11 7.35
CA ASP A 206 -7.17 -7.67 7.16
C ASP A 206 -8.13 -7.02 8.16
N ILE A 207 -9.13 -7.77 8.60
CA ILE A 207 -10.14 -7.32 9.56
C ILE A 207 -9.77 -7.69 10.99
N GLU A 208 -9.36 -8.95 11.22
CA GLU A 208 -9.23 -9.56 12.55
C GLU A 208 -7.80 -9.52 13.09
N TYR A 209 -6.85 -9.07 12.28
CA TYR A 209 -5.43 -9.07 12.61
C TYR A 209 -5.15 -8.27 13.89
N VAL A 210 -4.46 -8.91 14.82
CA VAL A 210 -3.85 -8.28 15.99
C VAL A 210 -2.39 -8.74 16.03
N ASP A 211 -1.47 -7.81 15.87
CA ASP A 211 -0.06 -8.12 15.80
C ASP A 211 0.58 -8.43 17.16
N ARG A 212 1.89 -8.69 17.16
CA ARG A 212 2.69 -8.93 18.37
C ARG A 212 2.66 -7.78 19.38
N TYR A 213 2.25 -6.59 19.01
CA TYR A 213 2.11 -5.43 19.90
C TYR A 213 0.75 -5.36 20.58
N GLY A 214 -0.13 -6.35 20.34
CA GLY A 214 -1.46 -6.41 20.93
C GLY A 214 -2.44 -5.38 20.39
N ARG A 215 -2.14 -4.75 19.24
CA ARG A 215 -2.99 -3.75 18.62
C ARG A 215 -3.28 -4.09 17.15
N ARG A 216 -4.39 -3.57 16.65
CA ARG A 216 -4.77 -3.70 15.25
C ARG A 216 -4.02 -2.70 14.38
N PRO A 217 -3.67 -3.09 13.13
CA PRO A 217 -3.02 -2.18 12.19
C PRO A 217 -3.96 -1.02 11.82
N ALA A 218 -3.48 0.21 11.93
CA ALA A 218 -4.22 1.37 11.43
C ALA A 218 -4.36 1.30 9.90
N LEU A 219 -5.47 1.80 9.36
CA LEU A 219 -5.66 1.95 7.93
C LEU A 219 -5.22 3.37 7.54
N LEU A 220 -4.33 3.48 6.57
CA LEU A 220 -3.68 4.73 6.23
C LEU A 220 -4.18 5.25 4.88
N MET A 221 -4.49 6.55 4.82
CA MET A 221 -4.77 7.28 3.59
C MET A 221 -3.81 8.46 3.47
N GLY A 222 -3.28 8.65 2.26
CA GLY A 222 -2.37 9.73 1.95
C GLY A 222 -3.05 11.10 1.98
N ASP A 223 -2.26 12.13 2.19
CA ASP A 223 -2.68 13.51 2.09
C ASP A 223 -2.69 13.92 0.60
N PRO A 224 -3.81 14.41 0.03
CA PRO A 224 -3.85 14.89 -1.33
C PRO A 224 -2.73 15.92 -1.62
N GLY A 225 -2.05 15.77 -2.77
CA GLY A 225 -0.87 16.59 -3.11
C GLY A 225 0.45 16.14 -2.47
N TRP A 226 0.43 15.14 -1.56
CA TRP A 226 1.59 14.53 -0.95
C TRP A 226 1.65 13.02 -1.17
N CYS A 227 1.08 12.57 -2.29
CA CYS A 227 1.09 11.22 -2.80
C CYS A 227 1.96 11.16 -4.06
N PHE A 228 2.98 10.31 -4.07
CA PHE A 228 3.94 10.11 -5.16
C PHE A 228 3.97 8.64 -5.52
N VAL A 229 3.84 8.33 -6.80
CA VAL A 229 3.84 6.95 -7.31
C VAL A 229 4.79 6.85 -8.50
N TRP A 230 5.57 5.79 -8.56
CA TRP A 230 6.45 5.49 -9.68
C TRP A 230 5.92 4.28 -10.45
N SER A 231 5.60 4.48 -11.71
CA SER A 231 5.15 3.43 -12.63
C SER A 231 6.32 2.68 -13.28
N ARG A 232 7.55 3.17 -13.09
CA ARG A 232 8.78 2.57 -13.63
C ARG A 232 9.87 2.52 -12.55
N PRO A 233 10.82 1.57 -12.66
CA PRO A 233 11.95 1.47 -11.74
C PRO A 233 12.97 2.60 -11.99
N SER A 234 12.61 3.85 -11.72
CA SER A 234 13.41 5.06 -12.00
C SER A 234 14.18 5.60 -10.79
N ILE A 235 13.77 5.27 -9.58
CA ILE A 235 14.46 5.68 -8.35
C ILE A 235 14.79 4.43 -7.54
N CYS A 236 16.06 4.18 -7.28
CA CYS A 236 16.50 3.04 -6.48
C CYS A 236 17.07 3.45 -5.12
N LYS A 237 16.97 2.54 -4.17
CA LYS A 237 17.64 2.62 -2.88
C LYS A 237 19.09 2.20 -3.04
N VAL A 238 20.04 3.05 -2.62
CA VAL A 238 21.48 2.78 -2.70
C VAL A 238 21.91 2.46 -1.31
N ASP A 239 21.92 2.36 -0.28
CA ASP A 239 22.48 1.97 1.02
C ASP A 239 21.59 2.39 2.22
N PRO A 240 21.76 1.75 3.33
CA PRO A 240 22.60 0.62 3.70
C PRO A 240 21.88 -0.71 3.54
N GLY A 241 22.33 -1.54 2.59
CA GLY A 241 21.85 -2.91 2.35
C GLY A 241 20.35 -3.05 2.01
N PRO A 242 19.89 -4.25 1.66
CA PRO A 242 18.51 -4.46 1.30
C PRO A 242 17.56 -4.26 2.51
N LEU A 243 16.45 -3.57 2.27
CA LEU A 243 15.36 -3.46 3.21
C LEU A 243 14.72 -4.85 3.38
N ARG A 244 14.57 -5.29 4.61
CA ARG A 244 13.84 -6.50 4.96
C ARG A 244 12.78 -6.14 6.01
N GLY A 245 11.50 -6.40 5.69
CA GLY A 245 10.39 -5.98 6.55
C GLY A 245 10.17 -4.46 6.50
N HIS A 246 10.16 -3.81 7.65
CA HIS A 246 9.99 -2.37 7.74
C HIS A 246 11.02 -1.71 8.68
N ARG A 247 11.27 -0.42 8.46
CA ARG A 247 12.16 0.43 9.30
C ARG A 247 11.58 1.82 9.42
N ARG A 248 12.03 2.55 10.43
CA ARG A 248 11.76 3.97 10.63
C ARG A 248 13.06 4.75 10.41
N VAL A 249 13.00 5.76 9.54
CA VAL A 249 14.14 6.64 9.21
C VAL A 249 13.65 8.09 9.13
N SER A 250 14.56 9.08 9.15
CA SER A 250 14.16 10.45 8.82
C SER A 250 13.96 10.62 7.31
N VAL A 251 13.16 11.62 6.91
CA VAL A 251 12.99 11.97 5.49
C VAL A 251 14.33 12.31 4.85
N GLU A 252 15.19 13.06 5.56
CA GLU A 252 16.53 13.40 5.08
C GLU A 252 17.37 12.14 4.82
N ALA A 253 17.37 11.18 5.76
CA ALA A 253 18.09 9.92 5.60
C ALA A 253 17.53 9.12 4.41
N LEU A 254 16.18 9.08 4.23
CA LEU A 254 15.59 8.46 3.07
C LEU A 254 16.10 9.09 1.78
N LEU A 255 15.95 10.40 1.61
CA LEU A 255 16.32 11.12 0.39
C LEU A 255 17.82 11.02 0.07
N LYS A 256 18.69 10.97 1.09
CA LYS A 256 20.12 10.76 0.94
C LYS A 256 20.46 9.39 0.34
N HIS A 257 19.65 8.36 0.65
CA HIS A 257 19.86 7.00 0.21
C HIS A 257 19.08 6.64 -1.08
N LEU A 258 18.54 7.64 -1.78
CA LEU A 258 17.90 7.46 -3.09
C LEU A 258 18.81 7.95 -4.21
N ARG A 259 18.79 7.20 -5.33
CA ARG A 259 19.44 7.55 -6.58
C ARG A 259 18.46 7.44 -7.73
N GLY A 260 18.36 8.50 -8.54
CA GLY A 260 17.66 8.45 -9.84
C GLY A 260 18.43 7.58 -10.83
N LEU A 261 17.72 6.88 -11.68
CA LEU A 261 18.27 6.16 -12.82
C LEU A 261 17.97 6.95 -14.09
N PRO A 262 18.86 6.87 -15.10
CA PRO A 262 18.67 7.55 -16.37
C PRO A 262 17.47 7.01 -17.16
#